data_d0380a87bc195538f48309ee6bc1189e
#
_entry.id   d0380a87bc195538f48309ee6bc1189e
#
_cell.length_a   1.000
_cell.length_b   1.000
_cell.length_c   1.000
_cell.angle_alpha   90.00
_cell.angle_beta   90.00
_cell.angle_gamma   90.00
#
_symmetry.space_group_name_H-M   'P 1'
#
loop_
_entity.id
_entity.type
_entity.pdbx_description
1 polymer ?
#
loop_
_entity_poly.entity_id
_entity_poly.type
_entity_poly.pdbx_seq_one_letter_code
_entity_poly.pdbx_strand_id
1 'polypeptide(L)'
;MPLQGGLCLKRHFVYDRAIGMSDLFSTAADPNADRNRPLADRLRPKHLSEVTGQEHLTGPEGVLTRMIASGSLGSMVFWGPPGTGKTTVARLLAGETDLAFEQISAIFSGVADLKRVFEAARARRMSGRQTLLFVDEIHRFNRAQQDSFLPVMEDGTVILIGATTENPSFELNAALLSRARVLTFHPHDSESIATLLKRAEEQEGQALPLDXXXXPHGGWRWPCGADACRGSLARCTPRRSVRCCQIAGCGSAPCTGL
;
A
#
# COMPACT_ATOMS: atom_id res chain seq x y z
N MET A 1 13.93 -80.82 10.75
CA MET A 1 14.34 -80.10 9.52
C MET A 1 13.43 -78.90 9.38
N PRO A 2 13.92 -77.67 9.49
CA PRO A 2 13.07 -76.45 9.47
C PRO A 2 12.99 -75.91 8.06
N LEU A 3 11.79 -75.48 7.68
CA LEU A 3 11.55 -74.74 6.45
C LEU A 3 11.49 -73.23 6.79
N GLN A 4 12.38 -72.48 6.16
CA GLN A 4 12.52 -71.04 6.32
C GLN A 4 11.40 -70.35 5.54
N GLY A 5 10.56 -69.56 6.26
CA GLY A 5 9.60 -68.64 5.67
C GLY A 5 10.24 -67.29 5.39
N GLY A 6 10.36 -66.96 4.11
CA GLY A 6 10.86 -65.63 3.70
C GLY A 6 9.86 -64.50 3.96
N LEU A 7 10.26 -63.52 4.78
CA LEU A 7 9.49 -62.28 4.91
C LEU A 7 9.68 -61.43 3.66
N CYS A 8 8.62 -61.25 2.93
CA CYS A 8 8.55 -60.31 1.83
C CYS A 8 8.33 -58.90 2.41
N LEU A 9 9.36 -58.11 2.52
CA LEU A 9 9.31 -56.68 2.89
C LEU A 9 8.75 -55.89 1.72
N LYS A 10 7.48 -55.55 1.77
CA LYS A 10 6.89 -54.57 0.87
C LYS A 10 7.49 -53.21 1.21
N ARG A 11 8.43 -52.75 0.39
CA ARG A 11 8.91 -51.36 0.41
C ARG A 11 7.76 -50.45 0.00
N HIS A 12 7.16 -49.76 0.98
CA HIS A 12 6.32 -48.62 0.74
C HIS A 12 7.21 -47.50 0.21
N PHE A 13 7.16 -47.27 -1.07
CA PHE A 13 7.76 -46.10 -1.71
C PHE A 13 6.86 -44.91 -1.34
N VAL A 14 7.24 -44.20 -0.27
CA VAL A 14 6.58 -42.93 0.06
C VAL A 14 7.05 -41.91 -0.99
N TYR A 15 6.17 -41.59 -1.89
CA TYR A 15 6.37 -40.50 -2.84
C TYR A 15 6.20 -39.20 -2.06
N ASP A 16 7.29 -38.78 -1.40
CA ASP A 16 7.28 -37.52 -0.67
C ASP A 16 7.83 -36.42 -1.58
N ARG A 17 7.09 -35.36 -1.65
CA ARG A 17 7.39 -34.08 -2.26
C ARG A 17 7.21 -33.94 -3.77
N ALA A 18 6.02 -33.47 -4.10
CA ALA A 18 5.91 -32.53 -5.20
C ALA A 18 6.72 -31.28 -4.82
N ILE A 19 7.96 -31.19 -5.30
CA ILE A 19 8.75 -29.95 -5.24
C ILE A 19 7.98 -28.95 -6.11
N GLY A 20 7.26 -28.05 -5.46
CA GLY A 20 6.57 -26.98 -6.16
C GLY A 20 7.60 -26.15 -6.93
N MET A 21 7.35 -25.94 -8.21
CA MET A 21 8.20 -25.11 -9.07
C MET A 21 8.31 -23.65 -8.59
N SER A 22 7.63 -23.31 -7.50
CA SER A 22 7.72 -21.99 -6.88
C SER A 22 9.04 -21.75 -6.12
N ASP A 23 9.73 -22.81 -5.71
CA ASP A 23 10.97 -22.68 -4.91
C ASP A 23 12.22 -22.40 -5.75
N LEU A 24 12.15 -22.57 -7.07
CA LEU A 24 13.29 -22.29 -7.96
C LEU A 24 13.58 -20.78 -8.10
N PHE A 25 12.62 -19.92 -7.71
CA PHE A 25 12.76 -18.47 -7.78
C PHE A 25 12.82 -17.82 -6.39
N SER A 26 12.77 -18.60 -5.32
CA SER A 26 13.03 -18.11 -3.96
C SER A 26 14.54 -18.08 -3.67
N THR A 27 15.31 -17.73 -4.67
CA THR A 27 16.77 -17.57 -4.54
C THR A 27 17.06 -16.35 -3.66
N ALA A 28 17.98 -16.57 -2.74
CA ALA A 28 18.77 -15.62 -1.98
C ALA A 28 18.32 -14.17 -2.12
N ALA A 29 17.76 -13.60 -1.07
CA ALA A 29 17.43 -12.19 -1.02
C ALA A 29 18.61 -11.38 -1.56
N ASP A 30 18.47 -10.86 -2.75
CA ASP A 30 19.47 -9.99 -3.36
C ASP A 30 19.65 -8.79 -2.42
N PRO A 31 20.84 -8.58 -1.84
CA PRO A 31 21.06 -7.44 -0.95
C PRO A 31 20.81 -6.08 -1.63
N ASN A 32 20.77 -6.07 -2.97
CA ASN A 32 20.43 -4.87 -3.74
C ASN A 32 18.94 -4.77 -4.11
N ALA A 33 18.12 -5.79 -3.81
CA ALA A 33 16.69 -5.76 -4.12
C ALA A 33 16.00 -4.56 -3.46
N ASP A 34 16.38 -4.23 -2.23
CA ASP A 34 15.83 -3.09 -1.50
C ASP A 34 16.25 -1.75 -2.11
N ARG A 35 17.46 -1.66 -2.67
CA ARG A 35 17.94 -0.42 -3.34
C ARG A 35 17.19 -0.14 -4.64
N ASN A 36 16.73 -1.19 -5.32
CA ASN A 36 15.98 -1.06 -6.57
C ASN A 36 14.50 -0.73 -6.37
N ARG A 37 13.99 -0.80 -5.12
CA ARG A 37 12.61 -0.43 -4.83
C ARG A 37 12.45 1.09 -4.83
N PRO A 38 11.32 1.60 -5.32
CA PRO A 38 11.05 3.04 -5.27
C PRO A 38 11.21 3.58 -3.85
N LEU A 39 11.76 4.78 -3.72
CA LEU A 39 11.98 5.42 -2.42
C LEU A 39 10.70 5.48 -1.57
N ALA A 40 9.57 5.78 -2.22
CA ALA A 40 8.26 5.82 -1.55
C ALA A 40 7.87 4.47 -0.91
N ASP A 41 8.32 3.35 -1.48
CA ASP A 41 8.07 2.02 -0.91
C ASP A 41 9.01 1.73 0.27
N ARG A 42 10.26 2.17 0.15
CA ARG A 42 11.27 2.01 1.21
C ARG A 42 10.94 2.85 2.44
N LEU A 43 10.32 4.01 2.24
CA LEU A 43 9.91 4.95 3.30
C LEU A 43 8.61 4.53 4.01
N ARG A 44 7.95 3.44 3.56
CA ARG A 44 6.70 3.01 4.21
C ARG A 44 6.95 2.66 5.67
N PRO A 45 6.18 3.21 6.60
CA PRO A 45 6.32 2.90 8.02
C PRO A 45 6.09 1.40 8.27
N LYS A 46 6.80 0.88 9.24
CA LYS A 46 6.72 -0.53 9.68
C LYS A 46 5.82 -0.70 10.91
N HIS A 47 5.57 0.37 11.63
CA HIS A 47 4.71 0.41 12.81
C HIS A 47 3.72 1.56 12.71
N LEU A 48 2.56 1.42 13.36
CA LEU A 48 1.54 2.47 13.39
C LEU A 48 2.06 3.79 14.00
N SER A 49 2.96 3.69 14.96
CA SER A 49 3.57 4.87 15.61
C SER A 49 4.44 5.70 14.66
N GLU A 50 4.88 5.13 13.54
CA GLU A 50 5.70 5.82 12.54
C GLU A 50 4.86 6.57 11.49
N VAL A 51 3.54 6.37 11.51
CA VAL A 51 2.64 7.03 10.55
C VAL A 51 2.55 8.50 10.91
N THR A 52 2.97 9.34 9.98
CA THR A 52 3.04 10.80 10.17
C THR A 52 1.76 11.47 9.67
N GLY A 53 1.29 12.49 10.38
CA GLY A 53 0.16 13.32 9.97
C GLY A 53 -1.22 12.72 10.20
N GLN A 54 -1.30 11.57 10.88
CA GLN A 54 -2.58 10.93 11.21
C GLN A 54 -2.66 10.57 12.70
N GLU A 55 -2.11 11.43 13.56
CA GLU A 55 -1.99 11.18 15.00
C GLU A 55 -3.34 10.95 15.68
N HIS A 56 -4.41 11.54 15.16
CA HIS A 56 -5.79 11.34 15.66
C HIS A 56 -6.28 9.90 15.43
N LEU A 57 -5.68 9.17 14.48
CA LEU A 57 -6.01 7.76 14.21
C LEU A 57 -5.00 6.80 14.83
N THR A 58 -3.70 7.08 14.68
CA THR A 58 -2.59 6.17 14.97
C THR A 58 -1.77 6.55 16.21
N GLY A 59 -2.04 7.71 16.80
CA GLY A 59 -1.39 8.15 18.04
C GLY A 59 -1.76 7.29 19.25
N PRO A 60 -1.16 7.52 20.42
CA PRO A 60 -1.44 6.73 21.63
C PRO A 60 -2.93 6.69 22.01
N GLU A 61 -3.63 7.81 21.83
CA GLU A 61 -5.07 7.94 22.07
C GLU A 61 -5.89 7.75 20.79
N GLY A 62 -5.25 7.35 19.71
CA GLY A 62 -5.87 7.19 18.40
C GLY A 62 -6.92 6.09 18.36
N VAL A 63 -7.89 6.26 17.46
CA VAL A 63 -9.01 5.30 17.32
C VAL A 63 -8.47 3.91 16.96
N LEU A 64 -7.53 3.83 16.03
CA LEU A 64 -6.98 2.54 15.56
C LEU A 64 -6.15 1.87 16.66
N THR A 65 -5.34 2.63 17.39
CA THR A 65 -4.53 2.13 18.51
C THR A 65 -5.43 1.51 19.59
N ARG A 66 -6.53 2.19 19.93
CA ARG A 66 -7.49 1.67 20.91
C ARG A 66 -8.22 0.42 20.41
N MET A 67 -8.54 0.35 19.11
CA MET A 67 -9.18 -0.84 18.54
C MET A 67 -8.25 -2.06 18.59
N ILE A 68 -6.96 -1.88 18.30
CA ILE A 68 -5.96 -2.95 18.42
C ILE A 68 -5.82 -3.38 19.89
N ALA A 69 -5.68 -2.42 20.81
CA ALA A 69 -5.51 -2.69 22.23
C ALA A 69 -6.70 -3.47 22.82
N SER A 70 -7.90 -3.21 22.30
CA SER A 70 -9.11 -3.94 22.74
C SER A 70 -9.27 -5.31 22.07
N GLY A 71 -8.42 -5.66 21.11
CA GLY A 71 -8.52 -6.89 20.33
C GLY A 71 -9.75 -6.96 19.44
N SER A 72 -10.39 -5.83 19.19
CA SER A 72 -11.66 -5.78 18.44
C SER A 72 -11.54 -4.86 17.23
N LEU A 73 -11.00 -5.41 16.15
CA LEU A 73 -10.90 -4.70 14.87
C LEU A 73 -12.19 -4.94 14.07
N GLY A 74 -12.98 -3.89 13.92
CA GLY A 74 -14.20 -3.93 13.12
C GLY A 74 -13.98 -3.45 11.69
N SER A 75 -14.97 -3.64 10.84
CA SER A 75 -14.92 -3.12 9.46
C SER A 75 -14.96 -1.59 9.46
N MET A 76 -14.26 -0.99 8.50
CA MET A 76 -14.12 0.47 8.45
C MET A 76 -13.97 0.99 7.02
N VAL A 77 -14.21 2.28 6.85
CA VAL A 77 -14.03 3.00 5.60
C VAL A 77 -13.01 4.13 5.85
N PHE A 78 -11.91 4.11 5.12
CA PHE A 78 -10.87 5.15 5.15
C PHE A 78 -11.20 6.21 4.10
N TRP A 79 -11.59 7.38 4.54
CA TRP A 79 -11.95 8.49 3.68
C TRP A 79 -10.91 9.60 3.76
N GLY A 80 -10.43 10.06 2.61
CA GLY A 80 -9.49 11.18 2.55
C GLY A 80 -8.75 11.27 1.23
N PRO A 81 -7.98 12.34 1.01
CA PRO A 81 -7.25 12.58 -0.23
C PRO A 81 -6.27 11.45 -0.57
N PRO A 82 -5.84 11.35 -1.83
CA PRO A 82 -4.79 10.38 -2.19
C PRO A 82 -3.47 10.74 -1.49
N GLY A 83 -2.62 9.75 -1.28
CA GLY A 83 -1.31 9.95 -0.67
C GLY A 83 -1.28 10.08 0.85
N THR A 84 -2.41 9.96 1.54
CA THR A 84 -2.51 10.13 3.01
C THR A 84 -2.20 8.86 3.82
N GLY A 85 -1.74 7.80 3.15
CA GLY A 85 -1.31 6.59 3.83
C GLY A 85 -2.37 5.52 4.08
N LYS A 86 -3.59 5.62 3.49
CA LYS A 86 -4.70 4.67 3.71
C LYS A 86 -4.28 3.21 3.52
N THR A 87 -3.64 2.89 2.39
CA THR A 87 -3.16 1.52 2.09
C THR A 87 -2.09 1.05 3.07
N THR A 88 -1.19 1.96 3.45
CA THR A 88 -0.11 1.68 4.40
C THR A 88 -0.68 1.33 5.78
N VAL A 89 -1.60 2.14 6.28
CA VAL A 89 -2.24 1.92 7.58
C VAL A 89 -3.01 0.60 7.58
N ALA A 90 -3.72 0.26 6.50
CA ALA A 90 -4.45 -1.02 6.40
C ALA A 90 -3.50 -2.23 6.49
N ARG A 91 -2.33 -2.15 5.85
CA ARG A 91 -1.31 -3.22 5.92
C ARG A 91 -0.72 -3.34 7.33
N LEU A 92 -0.45 -2.22 7.98
CA LEU A 92 0.06 -2.21 9.35
C LEU A 92 -0.95 -2.84 10.32
N LEU A 93 -2.24 -2.49 10.17
CA LEU A 93 -3.31 -3.08 10.98
C LEU A 93 -3.35 -4.60 10.86
N ALA A 94 -3.23 -5.11 9.63
CA ALA A 94 -3.22 -6.56 9.40
C ALA A 94 -2.01 -7.23 10.07
N GLY A 95 -0.84 -6.59 10.00
CA GLY A 95 0.38 -7.08 10.64
C GLY A 95 0.30 -7.07 12.18
N GLU A 96 -0.24 -6.00 12.74
CA GLU A 96 -0.38 -5.84 14.20
C GLU A 96 -1.42 -6.80 14.80
N THR A 97 -2.37 -7.29 13.99
CA THR A 97 -3.48 -8.14 14.46
C THR A 97 -3.39 -9.58 13.94
N ASP A 98 -2.30 -9.95 13.28
CA ASP A 98 -2.07 -11.28 12.68
C ASP A 98 -3.20 -11.73 11.72
N LEU A 99 -3.83 -10.78 11.04
CA LEU A 99 -4.86 -11.07 10.04
C LEU A 99 -4.22 -11.34 8.69
N ALA A 100 -4.83 -12.20 7.90
CA ALA A 100 -4.42 -12.43 6.52
C ALA A 100 -4.80 -11.21 5.68
N PHE A 101 -3.81 -10.49 5.14
CA PHE A 101 -4.05 -9.28 4.33
C PHE A 101 -4.33 -9.66 2.88
N GLU A 102 -5.48 -9.25 2.38
CA GLU A 102 -5.84 -9.33 0.96
C GLU A 102 -6.16 -7.93 0.46
N GLN A 103 -5.69 -7.63 -0.74
CA GLN A 103 -5.91 -6.31 -1.35
C GLN A 103 -6.53 -6.47 -2.73
N ILE A 104 -7.60 -5.73 -2.97
CA ILE A 104 -8.22 -5.61 -4.30
C ILE A 104 -8.41 -4.13 -4.63
N SER A 105 -8.43 -3.83 -5.92
CA SER A 105 -8.74 -2.50 -6.41
C SER A 105 -10.07 -2.56 -7.14
N ALA A 106 -11.02 -1.73 -6.75
CA ALA A 106 -12.34 -1.70 -7.38
C ALA A 106 -12.29 -1.26 -8.85
N ILE A 107 -11.17 -0.62 -9.25
CA ILE A 107 -10.98 -0.19 -10.65
C ILE A 107 -10.72 -1.40 -11.57
N PHE A 108 -9.97 -2.40 -11.08
CA PHE A 108 -9.50 -3.51 -11.90
C PHE A 108 -10.18 -4.84 -11.58
N SER A 109 -10.98 -4.92 -10.51
CA SER A 109 -11.56 -6.17 -10.01
C SER A 109 -13.03 -6.28 -10.34
N GLY A 110 -13.43 -7.46 -10.80
CA GLY A 110 -14.81 -7.78 -11.13
C GLY A 110 -15.47 -8.69 -10.09
N VAL A 111 -16.70 -9.11 -10.39
CA VAL A 111 -17.48 -10.01 -9.52
C VAL A 111 -16.77 -11.35 -9.31
N ALA A 112 -16.07 -11.86 -10.34
CA ALA A 112 -15.32 -13.11 -10.24
C ALA A 112 -14.18 -13.03 -9.23
N ASP A 113 -13.48 -11.90 -9.21
CA ASP A 113 -12.39 -11.66 -8.26
C ASP A 113 -12.92 -11.57 -6.82
N LEU A 114 -14.04 -10.88 -6.62
CA LEU A 114 -14.70 -10.81 -5.31
C LEU A 114 -15.07 -12.21 -4.79
N LYS A 115 -15.68 -13.04 -5.63
CA LYS A 115 -16.04 -14.42 -5.27
C LYS A 115 -14.81 -15.22 -4.85
N ARG A 116 -13.72 -15.15 -5.65
CA ARG A 116 -12.47 -15.86 -5.37
C ARG A 116 -11.89 -15.45 -4.01
N VAL A 117 -11.88 -14.14 -3.72
CA VAL A 117 -11.37 -13.60 -2.44
C VAL A 117 -12.25 -14.07 -1.28
N PHE A 118 -13.58 -14.04 -1.44
CA PHE A 118 -14.50 -14.49 -0.38
C PHE A 118 -14.35 -15.99 -0.11
N GLU A 119 -14.17 -16.81 -1.14
CA GLU A 119 -13.94 -18.27 -0.99
C GLU A 119 -12.60 -18.53 -0.27
N ALA A 120 -11.55 -17.82 -0.64
CA ALA A 120 -10.26 -17.92 0.04
C ALA A 120 -10.35 -17.47 1.51
N ALA A 121 -11.10 -16.40 1.80
CA ALA A 121 -11.32 -15.92 3.15
C ALA A 121 -12.10 -16.95 4.01
N ARG A 122 -13.12 -17.58 3.43
CA ARG A 122 -13.86 -18.65 4.09
C ARG A 122 -12.97 -19.86 4.42
N ALA A 123 -12.13 -20.26 3.48
CA ALA A 123 -11.18 -21.34 3.68
C ALA A 123 -10.19 -21.04 4.82
N ARG A 124 -9.65 -19.80 4.85
CA ARG A 124 -8.77 -19.37 5.95
C ARG A 124 -9.49 -19.35 7.31
N ARG A 125 -10.72 -18.89 7.32
CA ARG A 125 -11.52 -18.87 8.57
C ARG A 125 -11.73 -20.27 9.13
N MET A 126 -11.92 -21.27 8.28
CA MET A 126 -12.03 -22.67 8.71
C MET A 126 -10.73 -23.18 9.36
N SER A 127 -9.57 -22.60 8.99
CA SER A 127 -8.30 -22.90 9.64
C SER A 127 -7.99 -21.94 10.82
N GLY A 128 -8.96 -21.14 11.25
CA GLY A 128 -8.84 -20.28 12.42
C GLY A 128 -8.24 -18.90 12.16
N ARG A 129 -8.02 -18.52 10.90
CA ARG A 129 -7.40 -17.24 10.56
C ARG A 129 -8.38 -16.33 9.83
N GLN A 130 -8.63 -15.15 10.38
CA GLN A 130 -9.51 -14.15 9.73
C GLN A 130 -8.76 -13.40 8.63
N THR A 131 -9.53 -12.84 7.71
CA THR A 131 -9.00 -12.07 6.57
C THR A 131 -9.37 -10.60 6.72
N LEU A 132 -8.37 -9.73 6.64
CA LEU A 132 -8.56 -8.29 6.47
C LEU A 132 -8.53 -8.01 4.97
N LEU A 133 -9.65 -7.59 4.42
CA LEU A 133 -9.79 -7.28 3.01
C LEU A 133 -9.73 -5.77 2.80
N PHE A 134 -8.66 -5.31 2.18
CA PHE A 134 -8.51 -3.90 1.78
C PHE A 134 -9.04 -3.72 0.37
N VAL A 135 -10.00 -2.82 0.22
CA VAL A 135 -10.62 -2.48 -1.09
C VAL A 135 -10.25 -1.04 -1.43
N ASP A 136 -9.37 -0.89 -2.42
CA ASP A 136 -8.98 0.43 -2.89
C ASP A 136 -10.04 1.00 -3.84
N GLU A 137 -10.38 2.27 -3.64
CA GLU A 137 -11.40 3.03 -4.39
C GLU A 137 -12.77 2.32 -4.38
N ILE A 138 -13.21 1.89 -3.20
CA ILE A 138 -14.44 1.09 -3.00
C ILE A 138 -15.69 1.73 -3.64
N HIS A 139 -15.71 3.05 -3.79
CA HIS A 139 -16.80 3.77 -4.43
C HIS A 139 -16.98 3.42 -5.92
N ARG A 140 -15.97 2.82 -6.55
CA ARG A 140 -16.04 2.38 -7.96
C ARG A 140 -16.87 1.11 -8.13
N PHE A 141 -17.11 0.37 -7.06
CA PHE A 141 -18.01 -0.79 -7.12
C PHE A 141 -19.46 -0.33 -7.21
N ASN A 142 -20.24 -0.98 -8.08
CA ASN A 142 -21.67 -0.74 -8.17
C ASN A 142 -22.39 -1.29 -6.91
N ARG A 143 -23.65 -0.92 -6.74
CA ARG A 143 -24.45 -1.26 -5.54
C ARG A 143 -24.48 -2.77 -5.28
N ALA A 144 -24.68 -3.58 -6.32
CA ALA A 144 -24.74 -5.03 -6.18
C ALA A 144 -23.40 -5.63 -5.71
N GLN A 145 -22.29 -5.06 -6.17
CA GLN A 145 -20.95 -5.46 -5.70
C GLN A 145 -20.73 -5.04 -4.24
N GLN A 146 -21.16 -3.82 -3.88
CA GLN A 146 -21.10 -3.35 -2.49
C GLN A 146 -21.96 -4.24 -1.57
N ASP A 147 -23.14 -4.64 -2.00
CA ASP A 147 -24.03 -5.52 -1.25
C ASP A 147 -23.41 -6.92 -1.03
N SER A 148 -22.55 -7.38 -1.95
CA SER A 148 -21.91 -8.69 -1.83
C SER A 148 -20.94 -8.77 -0.64
N PHE A 149 -20.49 -7.64 -0.08
CA PHE A 149 -19.65 -7.62 1.12
C PHE A 149 -20.46 -7.88 2.40
N LEU A 150 -21.78 -7.57 2.41
CA LEU A 150 -22.59 -7.62 3.62
C LEU A 150 -22.58 -9.00 4.29
N PRO A 151 -22.85 -10.11 3.57
CA PRO A 151 -22.86 -11.42 4.21
C PRO A 151 -21.51 -11.80 4.85
N VAL A 152 -20.38 -11.51 4.16
CA VAL A 152 -19.04 -11.89 4.64
C VAL A 152 -18.53 -10.98 5.77
N MET A 153 -19.09 -9.78 5.88
CA MET A 153 -18.85 -8.89 7.02
C MET A 153 -19.68 -9.32 8.24
N GLU A 154 -20.95 -9.64 8.02
CA GLU A 154 -21.89 -10.04 9.09
C GLU A 154 -21.49 -11.38 9.74
N ASP A 155 -21.04 -12.33 8.94
CA ASP A 155 -20.61 -13.62 9.47
C ASP A 155 -19.17 -13.57 10.04
N GLY A 156 -18.47 -12.44 9.91
CA GLY A 156 -17.12 -12.27 10.43
C GLY A 156 -16.02 -12.99 9.64
N THR A 157 -16.33 -13.44 8.42
CA THR A 157 -15.33 -14.04 7.51
C THR A 157 -14.28 -13.02 7.10
N VAL A 158 -14.72 -11.78 6.87
CA VAL A 158 -13.88 -10.69 6.37
C VAL A 158 -14.07 -9.46 7.25
N ILE A 159 -12.95 -8.85 7.65
CA ILE A 159 -12.93 -7.48 8.16
C ILE A 159 -12.65 -6.58 6.97
N LEU A 160 -13.63 -5.76 6.58
CA LEU A 160 -13.53 -4.91 5.41
C LEU A 160 -12.88 -3.57 5.76
N ILE A 161 -11.84 -3.17 5.01
CA ILE A 161 -11.34 -1.79 5.03
C ILE A 161 -11.50 -1.24 3.60
N GLY A 162 -12.51 -0.42 3.39
CA GLY A 162 -12.71 0.27 2.13
C GLY A 162 -12.00 1.62 2.11
N ALA A 163 -11.17 1.88 1.10
CA ALA A 163 -10.54 3.19 0.92
C ALA A 163 -11.28 3.97 -0.16
N THR A 164 -11.51 5.25 0.07
CA THR A 164 -12.17 6.13 -0.89
C THR A 164 -11.66 7.56 -0.78
N THR A 165 -11.60 8.24 -1.92
CA THR A 165 -11.34 9.69 -1.98
C THR A 165 -12.64 10.49 -2.01
N GLU A 166 -13.75 9.86 -2.40
CA GLU A 166 -15.06 10.50 -2.49
C GLU A 166 -15.81 10.40 -1.15
N ASN A 167 -16.80 11.25 -0.96
CA ASN A 167 -17.58 11.27 0.28
C ASN A 167 -18.38 9.95 0.40
N PRO A 168 -18.11 9.13 1.40
CA PRO A 168 -18.74 7.82 1.52
C PRO A 168 -20.26 7.90 1.67
N SER A 169 -20.80 8.98 2.22
CA SER A 169 -22.25 9.13 2.43
C SER A 169 -23.05 9.20 1.13
N PHE A 170 -22.40 9.60 0.03
CA PHE A 170 -23.06 9.69 -1.29
C PHE A 170 -22.78 8.46 -2.16
N GLU A 171 -21.63 7.85 -2.00
CA GLU A 171 -21.11 6.84 -2.91
C GLU A 171 -21.32 5.40 -2.42
N LEU A 172 -21.44 5.22 -1.12
CA LEU A 172 -21.56 3.86 -0.53
C LEU A 172 -22.99 3.60 -0.08
N ASN A 173 -23.37 2.32 -0.14
CA ASN A 173 -24.67 1.86 0.34
C ASN A 173 -24.81 2.12 1.85
N ALA A 174 -25.98 2.58 2.24
CA ALA A 174 -26.32 2.82 3.64
C ALA A 174 -26.15 1.53 4.50
N ALA A 175 -26.44 0.36 3.91
CA ALA A 175 -26.26 -0.94 4.58
C ALA A 175 -24.79 -1.23 4.89
N LEU A 176 -23.88 -0.84 4.01
CA LEU A 176 -22.43 -0.98 4.23
C LEU A 176 -21.96 0.01 5.29
N LEU A 177 -22.43 1.27 5.20
CA LEU A 177 -22.05 2.33 6.15
C LEU A 177 -22.54 2.05 7.57
N SER A 178 -23.70 1.40 7.72
CA SER A 178 -24.23 1.03 9.05
C SER A 178 -23.39 -0.04 9.75
N ARG A 179 -22.54 -0.78 9.01
CA ARG A 179 -21.70 -1.86 9.52
C ARG A 179 -20.20 -1.53 9.52
N ALA A 180 -19.84 -0.35 9.02
CA ALA A 180 -18.43 0.08 8.92
C ALA A 180 -18.27 1.45 9.57
N ARG A 181 -17.20 1.62 10.33
CA ARG A 181 -16.85 2.91 10.93
C ARG A 181 -16.09 3.76 9.92
N VAL A 182 -16.57 4.96 9.65
CA VAL A 182 -15.86 5.90 8.76
C VAL A 182 -14.76 6.60 9.55
N LEU A 183 -13.53 6.53 9.04
CA LEU A 183 -12.34 7.20 9.59
C LEU A 183 -11.81 8.18 8.55
N THR A 184 -11.67 9.44 8.95
CA THR A 184 -11.20 10.50 8.07
C THR A 184 -9.69 10.62 8.12
N PHE A 185 -9.05 10.55 6.95
CA PHE A 185 -7.63 10.80 6.77
C PHE A 185 -7.42 12.24 6.31
N HIS A 186 -6.61 12.97 7.04
CA HIS A 186 -6.31 14.37 6.74
C HIS A 186 -5.17 14.48 5.73
N PRO A 187 -5.18 15.51 4.88
CA PRO A 187 -4.00 15.78 4.03
C PRO A 187 -2.79 16.09 4.91
N HIS A 188 -1.62 15.73 4.44
CA HIS A 188 -0.38 16.06 5.16
C HIS A 188 -0.15 17.56 5.19
N ASP A 189 0.14 18.10 6.35
CA ASP A 189 0.55 19.49 6.53
C ASP A 189 2.06 19.64 6.23
N SER A 190 2.54 20.87 6.24
CA SER A 190 3.94 21.18 5.91
C SER A 190 4.93 20.50 6.88
N GLU A 191 4.56 20.36 8.13
CA GLU A 191 5.40 19.74 9.17
C GLU A 191 5.53 18.23 8.94
N SER A 192 4.41 17.56 8.63
CA SER A 192 4.39 16.14 8.29
C SER A 192 5.23 15.88 7.03
N ILE A 193 5.09 16.72 6.01
CA ILE A 193 5.88 16.61 4.77
C ILE A 193 7.37 16.79 5.08
N ALA A 194 7.74 17.78 5.88
CA ALA A 194 9.14 18.02 6.26
C ALA A 194 9.72 16.80 6.99
N THR A 195 8.95 16.17 7.87
CA THR A 195 9.35 14.95 8.57
C THR A 195 9.58 13.79 7.61
N LEU A 196 8.70 13.61 6.62
CA LEU A 196 8.84 12.57 5.59
C LEU A 196 10.07 12.81 4.71
N LEU A 197 10.33 14.07 4.34
CA LEU A 197 11.50 14.44 3.55
C LEU A 197 12.81 14.17 4.32
N LYS A 198 12.83 14.53 5.62
CA LYS A 198 13.98 14.25 6.48
C LYS A 198 14.29 12.76 6.57
N ARG A 199 13.26 11.92 6.74
CA ARG A 199 13.42 10.45 6.70
C ARG A 199 13.96 9.98 5.35
N ALA A 200 13.53 10.61 4.25
CA ALA A 200 14.01 10.28 2.91
C ALA A 200 15.50 10.61 2.78
N GLU A 201 15.93 11.77 3.27
CA GLU A 201 17.33 12.20 3.27
C GLU A 201 18.21 11.24 4.09
N GLU A 202 17.74 10.87 5.27
CA GLU A 202 18.44 9.94 6.16
C GLU A 202 18.62 8.57 5.47
N GLN A 203 17.60 8.10 4.76
CA GLN A 203 17.64 6.80 4.08
C GLN A 203 18.49 6.81 2.82
N GLU A 204 18.54 7.92 2.09
CA GLU A 204 19.38 8.09 0.89
C GLU A 204 20.83 8.47 1.25
N GLY A 205 21.07 8.94 2.47
CA GLY A 205 22.39 9.38 2.93
C GLY A 205 22.84 10.67 2.28
N GLN A 206 21.92 11.44 1.70
CA GLN A 206 22.23 12.70 1.03
C GLN A 206 21.05 13.67 1.14
N ALA A 207 21.37 14.95 1.22
CA ALA A 207 20.35 15.99 1.20
C ALA A 207 19.62 16.01 -0.14
N LEU A 208 18.31 16.02 -0.10
CA LEU A 208 17.50 16.14 -1.32
C LEU A 208 17.57 17.59 -1.80
N PRO A 209 17.74 17.83 -3.12
CA PRO A 209 17.80 19.21 -3.66
C PRO A 209 16.39 19.81 -3.71
N LEU A 210 15.76 19.98 -2.54
CA LEU A 210 14.39 20.47 -2.38
C LEU A 210 14.46 21.78 -1.62
N ASP A 211 14.11 22.90 -2.27
CA ASP A 211 13.83 24.16 -1.56
C ASP A 211 12.49 24.02 -0.86
N UNK A 212 12.54 24.02 0.18
CA UNK A 212 11.50 23.90 0.98
C UNK A 212 10.56 24.99 0.95
N UNK A 213 10.65 25.41 0.17
CA UNK A 213 9.90 26.38 0.02
C UNK A 213 8.61 25.94 -0.13
N UNK A 214 8.24 25.71 0.64
CA UNK A 214 7.12 25.39 0.64
C UNK A 214 6.30 26.28 0.05
N UNK A 215 6.23 26.21 -0.86
CA UNK A 215 5.61 26.77 -1.20
C UNK A 215 4.59 26.86 -0.76
N PRO A 216 3.94 27.73 -0.22
CA PRO A 216 2.63 27.75 0.43
C PRO A 216 1.45 27.54 -0.54
N HIS A 217 1.74 27.42 -1.79
CA HIS A 217 0.70 27.24 -2.83
C HIS A 217 0.91 25.99 -3.73
N GLY A 218 1.53 24.95 -3.19
CA GLY A 218 1.53 23.62 -3.78
C GLY A 218 2.31 23.43 -5.09
N GLY A 219 3.19 24.35 -5.42
CA GLY A 219 4.05 24.20 -6.59
C GLY A 219 5.47 23.80 -6.22
N TRP A 220 5.90 22.64 -6.68
CA TRP A 220 7.30 22.23 -6.54
C TRP A 220 8.15 23.06 -7.51
N ARG A 221 9.03 23.90 -6.97
CA ARG A 221 10.03 24.59 -7.77
C ARG A 221 11.33 23.80 -7.70
N TRP A 222 11.75 23.29 -8.82
CA TRP A 222 13.10 22.78 -8.96
C TRP A 222 14.06 23.98 -9.01
N PRO A 223 15.09 24.03 -8.17
CA PRO A 223 16.08 25.08 -8.31
C PRO A 223 16.89 24.82 -9.56
N CYS A 224 16.51 25.45 -10.65
CA CYS A 224 17.41 25.64 -11.78
C CYS A 224 18.43 26.69 -11.37
N GLY A 225 19.39 26.27 -10.53
CA GLY A 225 20.50 27.14 -10.18
C GLY A 225 21.31 27.46 -11.43
N ALA A 226 21.54 28.76 -11.66
CA ALA A 226 22.38 29.22 -12.75
C ALA A 226 23.78 28.61 -12.69
N ASP A 227 24.19 28.08 -11.55
CA ASP A 227 25.50 27.48 -11.33
C ASP A 227 25.59 26.01 -11.81
N ALA A 228 24.47 25.31 -11.92
CA ALA A 228 24.48 23.96 -12.48
C ALA A 228 24.73 23.92 -13.98
N CYS A 229 24.51 25.06 -14.66
CA CYS A 229 24.77 25.16 -16.09
C CYS A 229 26.21 25.54 -16.43
N ARG A 230 27.02 25.99 -15.47
CA ARG A 230 28.39 26.45 -15.74
C ARG A 230 29.43 25.32 -15.75
N GLY A 231 29.10 24.16 -15.20
CA GLY A 231 30.11 23.10 -15.04
C GLY A 231 30.15 22.00 -16.09
N SER A 232 29.18 21.94 -16.99
CA SER A 232 29.09 20.83 -17.93
C SER A 232 28.62 21.28 -19.33
N LEU A 233 29.40 22.09 -19.98
CA LEU A 233 29.20 22.47 -21.40
C LEU A 233 29.46 21.32 -22.39
N ALA A 234 29.79 20.12 -21.88
CA ALA A 234 30.27 19.07 -22.77
C ALA A 234 29.23 18.07 -23.28
N ARG A 235 27.99 18.06 -22.75
CA ARG A 235 27.00 17.05 -23.22
C ARG A 235 25.52 17.44 -23.05
N CYS A 236 25.14 18.57 -23.59
CA CYS A 236 23.74 18.84 -23.88
C CYS A 236 23.45 18.55 -25.35
N THR A 237 22.95 17.38 -25.67
CA THR A 237 22.45 17.12 -27.02
C THR A 237 21.15 17.92 -27.24
N PRO A 238 20.98 18.52 -28.44
CA PRO A 238 19.88 19.47 -28.66
C PRO A 238 18.44 18.89 -28.53
N ARG A 239 18.31 17.58 -28.42
CA ARG A 239 16.98 16.93 -28.38
C ARG A 239 16.35 16.88 -27.01
N ARG A 240 17.07 17.17 -25.91
CA ARG A 240 16.52 17.12 -24.55
C ARG A 240 16.14 18.48 -23.95
N SER A 241 16.61 19.57 -24.53
CA SER A 241 16.37 20.93 -24.01
C SER A 241 14.93 21.42 -24.24
N VAL A 242 14.26 20.95 -25.30
CA VAL A 242 12.93 21.44 -25.67
C VAL A 242 11.83 20.88 -24.69
N ARG A 243 12.03 19.67 -24.16
CA ARG A 243 11.04 19.10 -23.23
C ARG A 243 11.10 19.68 -21.81
N CYS A 244 12.26 20.18 -21.37
CA CYS A 244 12.36 20.82 -20.05
C CYS A 244 11.67 22.17 -20.00
N CYS A 245 11.72 22.95 -21.08
CA CYS A 245 11.08 24.28 -21.12
C CYS A 245 9.55 24.21 -21.23
N GLN A 246 9.01 23.16 -21.83
CA GLN A 246 7.55 23.02 -21.97
C GLN A 246 6.86 22.61 -20.67
N ILE A 247 7.58 21.91 -19.78
CA ILE A 247 7.01 21.46 -18.49
C ILE A 247 7.06 22.59 -17.46
N ALA A 248 8.00 23.52 -17.58
CA ALA A 248 8.22 24.57 -16.57
C ALA A 248 7.45 25.87 -16.80
N GLY A 249 6.65 25.99 -17.88
CA GLY A 249 5.82 27.17 -18.10
C GLY A 249 6.60 28.49 -18.27
N CYS A 250 7.90 28.40 -18.60
CA CYS A 250 8.67 29.59 -18.94
C CYS A 250 8.23 30.09 -20.31
N GLY A 251 7.67 31.29 -20.32
CA GLY A 251 7.20 31.93 -21.53
C GLY A 251 8.30 32.04 -22.58
N SER A 252 7.88 31.97 -23.82
CA SER A 252 8.72 31.97 -25.01
C SER A 252 9.50 33.27 -25.20
N ALA A 253 10.66 33.35 -24.57
CA ALA A 253 11.66 34.31 -24.99
C ALA A 253 12.64 33.59 -25.91
N PRO A 254 12.91 34.07 -27.14
CA PRO A 254 13.83 33.42 -28.02
C PRO A 254 15.24 33.56 -27.48
N CYS A 255 15.93 32.44 -27.33
CA CYS A 255 17.37 32.43 -27.07
C CYS A 255 18.08 32.87 -28.35
N THR A 256 18.26 34.18 -28.51
CA THR A 256 19.21 34.70 -29.46
C THR A 256 20.59 34.72 -28.79
N GLY A 257 21.36 33.73 -29.06
CA GLY A 257 22.74 33.66 -28.58
C GLY A 257 23.69 33.44 -29.76
N LEU A 258 24.69 34.22 -29.81
CA LEU A 258 25.88 34.07 -30.66
C LEU A 258 26.56 32.71 -30.38
#